data_ae699bf44b84dbc5d80857a03bf10aa8
#
_entry.id   ae699bf44b84dbc5d80857a03bf10aa8
#
_cell.length_a   1.000
_cell.length_b   1.000
_cell.length_c   1.000
_cell.angle_alpha   90.00
_cell.angle_beta   90.00
_cell.angle_gamma   90.00
#
_symmetry.space_group_name_H-M   'P 1'
#
loop_
_entity.id
_entity.type
_entity.pdbx_description
1 polymer ?
#
loop_
_entity_poly.entity_id
_entity_poly.type
_entity_poly.pdbx_seq_one_letter_code
_entity_poly.pdbx_strand_id
1 'polypeptide(L)'
;TATAEPTPSPTAEPTPTPEPTPEPLVPYEGEIRHIFFHSLIVYPEMVFTDRETPMGGYNAGFSEKAELEKILPQLYERGYVLYDLNECYEMADGRMQRKEILLPAGKMPLILSVDDVAYAYGDGYARRLFVDETGALLYEVPNPSGGVDIIADGDVMGVVDAFVAEHPDFSWNGHKGTIALTGFQGAFGYPSYDDPAYQTEIKKVADALRADGWSFASHSYTHNSGVYGFWGTGCIPDKIYYDINKWVDRVSPWIGETNLFLAPFGYRATGEALQHVLNAGFNIYCTVDDHVVNELYDNYALQSRIEIGGYSMTYYRDILNELFFDVDSVLDPDRPPVVYDE
;
A
#
# COMPACT_ATOMS: atom_id res chain seq x y z
N THR A 1 -79.57 2.93 -11.50
CA THR A 1 -78.71 3.26 -10.37
C THR A 1 -77.27 2.84 -10.69
N ALA A 2 -76.42 3.82 -11.01
CA ALA A 2 -75.02 3.62 -11.24
C ALA A 2 -74.29 3.70 -9.89
N THR A 3 -73.58 2.66 -9.53
CA THR A 3 -72.70 2.61 -8.32
C THR A 3 -71.40 3.29 -8.66
N ALA A 4 -71.06 4.34 -7.90
CA ALA A 4 -69.76 5.04 -8.04
C ALA A 4 -68.63 4.16 -7.45
N GLU A 5 -67.52 4.00 -8.22
CA GLU A 5 -66.29 3.38 -7.76
C GLU A 5 -65.61 4.28 -6.72
N PRO A 6 -64.96 3.71 -5.69
CA PRO A 6 -64.25 4.48 -4.71
C PRO A 6 -62.92 5.03 -5.29
N THR A 7 -62.69 6.32 -5.13
CA THR A 7 -61.46 7.03 -5.48
C THR A 7 -60.32 6.51 -4.58
N PRO A 8 -59.15 6.14 -5.12
CA PRO A 8 -58.01 5.72 -4.30
C PRO A 8 -57.50 6.88 -3.45
N SER A 9 -57.29 6.58 -2.16
CA SER A 9 -56.69 7.51 -1.18
C SER A 9 -55.23 7.77 -1.56
N PRO A 10 -54.70 8.99 -1.45
CA PRO A 10 -53.31 9.26 -1.77
C PRO A 10 -52.39 8.50 -0.81
N THR A 11 -51.44 7.74 -1.38
CA THR A 11 -50.35 7.10 -0.65
C THR A 11 -49.45 8.20 -0.08
N ALA A 12 -49.23 8.21 1.25
CA ALA A 12 -48.32 9.16 1.87
C ALA A 12 -46.89 8.97 1.29
N GLU A 13 -46.26 10.06 0.84
CA GLU A 13 -44.87 10.08 0.48
C GLU A 13 -43.99 9.66 1.68
N PRO A 14 -42.96 8.83 1.48
CA PRO A 14 -42.05 8.46 2.54
C PRO A 14 -41.36 9.72 3.09
N THR A 15 -41.45 9.93 4.37
CA THR A 15 -40.72 10.98 5.08
C THR A 15 -39.21 10.74 4.87
N PRO A 16 -38.44 11.74 4.40
CA PRO A 16 -37.00 11.56 4.22
C PRO A 16 -36.38 11.18 5.57
N THR A 17 -35.60 10.09 5.58
CA THR A 17 -34.76 9.72 6.72
C THR A 17 -33.78 10.87 6.96
N PRO A 18 -33.68 11.42 8.18
CA PRO A 18 -32.69 12.47 8.46
C PRO A 18 -31.29 11.97 8.12
N GLU A 19 -30.52 12.78 7.39
CA GLU A 19 -29.12 12.52 7.18
C GLU A 19 -28.39 12.41 8.54
N PRO A 20 -27.51 11.44 8.74
CA PRO A 20 -26.77 11.32 9.99
C PRO A 20 -25.96 12.61 10.23
N THR A 21 -26.09 13.19 11.40
CA THR A 21 -25.27 14.34 11.81
C THR A 21 -23.80 13.92 11.79
N PRO A 22 -22.89 14.64 11.12
CA PRO A 22 -21.47 14.30 11.13
C PRO A 22 -20.95 14.21 12.56
N GLU A 23 -20.21 13.16 12.86
CA GLU A 23 -19.53 13.02 14.14
C GLU A 23 -18.51 14.16 14.33
N PRO A 24 -18.40 14.73 15.55
CA PRO A 24 -17.42 15.78 15.81
C PRO A 24 -16.00 15.22 15.65
N LEU A 25 -15.17 15.94 14.90
CA LEU A 25 -13.76 15.61 14.74
C LEU A 25 -12.98 16.09 15.98
N VAL A 26 -12.03 15.26 16.42
CA VAL A 26 -11.13 15.54 17.54
C VAL A 26 -9.67 15.38 17.12
N PRO A 27 -8.72 16.14 17.71
CA PRO A 27 -7.30 15.96 17.44
C PRO A 27 -6.83 14.56 17.85
N TYR A 28 -6.06 13.93 16.98
CA TYR A 28 -5.40 12.65 17.24
C TYR A 28 -3.93 12.89 17.60
N GLU A 29 -3.59 12.60 18.86
CA GLU A 29 -2.25 12.80 19.42
C GLU A 29 -1.42 11.51 19.52
N GLY A 30 -1.97 10.37 19.09
CA GLY A 30 -1.28 9.08 19.14
C GLY A 30 -0.20 8.90 18.07
N GLU A 31 0.44 7.76 18.06
CA GLU A 31 1.43 7.36 17.04
C GLU A 31 0.76 7.14 15.68
N ILE A 32 1.43 7.56 14.60
CA ILE A 32 1.02 7.26 13.24
C ILE A 32 1.59 5.90 12.88
N ARG A 33 0.72 4.91 12.71
CA ARG A 33 1.12 3.54 12.38
C ARG A 33 1.14 3.33 10.89
N HIS A 34 2.12 2.57 10.41
CA HIS A 34 2.31 2.31 9.00
C HIS A 34 2.59 0.83 8.78
N ILE A 35 1.72 0.15 8.05
CA ILE A 35 1.91 -1.23 7.60
C ILE A 35 2.18 -1.27 6.11
N PHE A 36 2.92 -2.26 5.65
CA PHE A 36 3.12 -2.44 4.22
C PHE A 36 3.06 -3.90 3.79
N PHE A 37 2.73 -4.07 2.53
CA PHE A 37 2.66 -5.34 1.85
C PHE A 37 3.55 -5.30 0.60
N HIS A 38 3.97 -6.47 0.15
CA HIS A 38 4.32 -6.71 -1.25
C HIS A 38 3.07 -7.20 -2.00
N SER A 39 3.20 -7.51 -3.30
CA SER A 39 2.10 -8.08 -4.06
C SER A 39 1.56 -9.37 -3.45
N LEU A 40 0.25 -9.58 -3.51
CA LEU A 40 -0.40 -10.72 -2.89
C LEU A 40 -0.19 -12.03 -3.66
N ILE A 41 -0.02 -13.11 -2.92
CA ILE A 41 -0.17 -14.47 -3.42
C ILE A 41 -1.67 -14.74 -3.61
N VAL A 42 -2.11 -14.85 -4.87
CA VAL A 42 -3.52 -15.10 -5.22
C VAL A 42 -3.82 -16.59 -5.25
N TYR A 43 -2.87 -17.39 -5.79
CA TYR A 43 -2.97 -18.85 -5.89
C TYR A 43 -1.80 -19.50 -5.15
N PRO A 44 -1.93 -19.76 -3.82
CA PRO A 44 -0.85 -20.34 -3.00
C PRO A 44 -0.32 -21.68 -3.53
N GLU A 45 -1.17 -22.50 -4.13
CA GLU A 45 -0.78 -23.78 -4.72
C GLU A 45 0.17 -23.66 -5.93
N MET A 46 0.21 -22.49 -6.59
CA MET A 46 1.16 -22.22 -7.68
C MET A 46 2.49 -21.70 -7.16
N VAL A 47 2.49 -21.03 -6.02
CA VAL A 47 3.69 -20.44 -5.38
C VAL A 47 4.37 -21.45 -4.48
N PHE A 48 3.62 -22.13 -3.63
CA PHE A 48 4.12 -23.10 -2.66
C PHE A 48 4.09 -24.53 -3.23
N THR A 49 4.85 -24.75 -4.29
CA THR A 49 4.89 -26.04 -5.01
C THR A 49 5.59 -27.14 -4.22
N ASP A 50 6.48 -26.80 -3.28
CA ASP A 50 7.10 -27.70 -2.31
C ASP A 50 6.81 -27.21 -0.89
N ARG A 51 5.78 -27.79 -0.26
CA ARG A 51 5.34 -27.40 1.07
C ARG A 51 6.18 -28.01 2.20
N GLU A 52 7.06 -28.97 1.88
CA GLU A 52 7.94 -29.62 2.88
C GLU A 52 9.27 -28.89 3.04
N THR A 53 9.67 -28.13 2.05
CA THR A 53 10.92 -27.35 2.06
C THR A 53 10.65 -25.92 2.50
N PRO A 54 11.41 -25.39 3.51
CA PRO A 54 11.32 -23.98 3.86
C PRO A 54 11.58 -23.10 2.64
N MET A 55 10.61 -22.29 2.30
CA MET A 55 10.71 -21.35 1.17
C MET A 55 11.06 -19.97 1.73
N GLY A 56 12.33 -19.56 1.58
CA GLY A 56 12.74 -18.18 1.80
C GLY A 56 12.11 -17.25 0.75
N GLY A 57 12.32 -15.97 0.89
CA GLY A 57 11.88 -14.96 -0.08
C GLY A 57 10.36 -14.81 -0.15
N TYR A 58 9.71 -15.48 -1.08
CA TYR A 58 8.27 -15.30 -1.31
C TYR A 58 7.41 -15.72 -0.10
N ASN A 59 7.73 -16.82 0.58
CA ASN A 59 7.00 -17.20 1.77
C ASN A 59 7.26 -16.26 2.96
N ALA A 60 8.43 -15.64 3.03
CA ALA A 60 8.78 -14.69 4.09
C ALA A 60 8.16 -13.30 3.86
N GLY A 61 8.35 -12.71 2.67
CA GLY A 61 8.01 -11.31 2.41
C GLY A 61 6.59 -11.06 1.88
N PHE A 62 5.80 -12.10 1.58
CA PHE A 62 4.51 -11.93 0.92
C PHE A 62 3.34 -12.46 1.76
N SER A 63 2.22 -11.76 1.70
CA SER A 63 0.93 -12.23 2.24
C SER A 63 0.12 -12.92 1.14
N GLU A 64 -0.74 -13.85 1.54
CA GLU A 64 -1.79 -14.38 0.67
C GLU A 64 -2.97 -13.40 0.60
N LYS A 65 -3.68 -13.41 -0.53
CA LYS A 65 -4.91 -12.64 -0.69
C LYS A 65 -5.90 -12.93 0.45
N ALA A 66 -6.11 -14.21 0.75
CA ALA A 66 -7.01 -14.64 1.82
C ALA A 66 -6.59 -14.15 3.22
N GLU A 67 -5.31 -13.91 3.45
CA GLU A 67 -4.81 -13.32 4.70
C GLU A 67 -5.19 -11.84 4.78
N LEU A 68 -4.99 -11.05 3.71
CA LEU A 68 -5.39 -9.64 3.68
C LEU A 68 -6.90 -9.46 3.85
N GLU A 69 -7.70 -10.32 3.22
CA GLU A 69 -9.17 -10.33 3.37
C GLU A 69 -9.63 -10.55 4.84
N LYS A 70 -8.81 -11.23 5.66
CA LYS A 70 -9.06 -11.41 7.11
C LYS A 70 -8.47 -10.28 7.97
N ILE A 71 -7.41 -9.61 7.49
CA ILE A 71 -6.75 -8.50 8.18
C ILE A 71 -7.63 -7.25 8.17
N LEU A 72 -8.16 -6.87 7.01
CA LEU A 72 -8.89 -5.61 6.84
C LEU A 72 -10.07 -5.46 7.81
N PRO A 73 -10.95 -6.45 8.01
CA PRO A 73 -12.03 -6.37 8.99
C PRO A 73 -11.53 -6.11 10.41
N GLN A 74 -10.42 -6.74 10.83
CA GLN A 74 -9.88 -6.57 12.17
C GLN A 74 -9.27 -5.17 12.37
N LEU A 75 -8.61 -4.61 11.35
CA LEU A 75 -8.14 -3.23 11.37
C LEU A 75 -9.31 -2.26 11.52
N TYR A 76 -10.38 -2.47 10.75
CA TYR A 76 -11.60 -1.66 10.83
C TYR A 76 -12.28 -1.74 12.21
N GLU A 77 -12.43 -2.95 12.76
CA GLU A 77 -13.02 -3.18 14.09
C GLU A 77 -12.19 -2.57 15.22
N ARG A 78 -10.87 -2.48 15.07
CA ARG A 78 -9.97 -1.80 16.01
C ARG A 78 -10.02 -0.27 15.91
N GLY A 79 -10.80 0.28 14.97
CA GLY A 79 -11.00 1.72 14.82
C GLY A 79 -9.96 2.40 13.92
N TYR A 80 -9.19 1.66 13.14
CA TYR A 80 -8.32 2.26 12.12
C TYR A 80 -9.13 2.86 10.99
N VAL A 81 -8.58 3.92 10.39
CA VAL A 81 -9.00 4.49 9.11
C VAL A 81 -7.77 4.71 8.24
N LEU A 82 -7.87 4.36 6.96
CA LEU A 82 -6.81 4.59 5.98
C LEU A 82 -6.59 6.09 5.83
N TYR A 83 -5.34 6.53 6.00
CA TYR A 83 -4.98 7.94 6.06
C TYR A 83 -3.81 8.25 5.13
N ASP A 84 -3.80 9.46 4.54
CA ASP A 84 -2.74 9.87 3.61
C ASP A 84 -1.45 10.23 4.36
N LEU A 85 -0.36 9.57 4.00
CA LEU A 85 0.96 9.87 4.53
C LEU A 85 1.37 11.34 4.26
N ASN A 86 0.94 11.93 3.13
CA ASN A 86 1.17 13.34 2.81
C ASN A 86 0.44 14.31 3.75
N GLU A 87 -0.62 13.83 4.42
CA GLU A 87 -1.37 14.61 5.39
C GLU A 87 -0.86 14.44 6.83
N CYS A 88 0.22 13.67 7.02
CA CYS A 88 0.82 13.47 8.35
C CYS A 88 1.88 14.52 8.69
N TYR A 89 2.59 15.05 7.70
CA TYR A 89 3.74 15.92 7.90
C TYR A 89 3.75 17.09 6.92
N GLU A 90 4.34 18.21 7.32
CA GLU A 90 4.54 19.39 6.48
C GLU A 90 5.78 20.19 6.87
N MET A 91 6.31 20.93 5.90
CA MET A 91 7.31 21.96 6.16
C MET A 91 6.60 23.26 6.57
N ALA A 92 6.68 23.65 7.84
CA ALA A 92 6.16 24.90 8.35
C ALA A 92 7.22 25.65 9.15
N ASP A 93 7.31 26.96 8.97
CA ASP A 93 8.30 27.84 9.62
C ASP A 93 9.76 27.37 9.43
N GLY A 94 10.07 26.78 8.28
CA GLY A 94 11.39 26.26 7.91
C GLY A 94 11.78 24.95 8.60
N ARG A 95 10.84 24.26 9.23
CA ARG A 95 11.07 22.98 9.90
C ARG A 95 9.99 21.96 9.53
N MET A 96 10.36 20.67 9.54
CA MET A 96 9.40 19.59 9.43
C MET A 96 8.57 19.49 10.70
N GLN A 97 7.26 19.43 10.55
CA GLN A 97 6.30 19.33 11.64
C GLN A 97 5.27 18.26 11.34
N ARG A 98 4.68 17.71 12.41
CA ARG A 98 3.47 16.91 12.29
C ARG A 98 2.28 17.83 12.05
N LYS A 99 1.46 17.50 11.05
CA LYS A 99 0.17 18.18 10.82
C LYS A 99 -0.84 17.80 11.92
N GLU A 100 -1.78 18.66 12.17
CA GLU A 100 -2.93 18.32 13.01
C GLU A 100 -3.78 17.28 12.29
N ILE A 101 -3.95 16.11 12.90
CA ILE A 101 -4.80 15.03 12.40
C ILE A 101 -6.14 15.10 13.14
N LEU A 102 -7.22 15.38 12.39
CA LEU A 102 -8.57 15.45 12.92
C LEU A 102 -9.38 14.24 12.46
N LEU A 103 -9.86 13.42 13.40
CA LEU A 103 -10.61 12.19 13.13
C LEU A 103 -11.86 12.12 14.05
N PRO A 104 -12.87 11.33 13.72
CA PRO A 104 -13.94 10.98 14.65
C PRO A 104 -13.37 10.38 15.94
N ALA A 105 -14.02 10.62 17.07
CA ALA A 105 -13.55 10.13 18.36
C ALA A 105 -13.39 8.60 18.36
N GLY A 106 -12.22 8.12 18.81
CA GLY A 106 -11.87 6.69 18.85
C GLY A 106 -11.31 6.13 17.54
N LYS A 107 -11.27 6.89 16.45
CA LYS A 107 -10.59 6.47 15.21
C LYS A 107 -9.10 6.80 15.26
N MET A 108 -8.30 5.98 14.59
CA MET A 108 -6.84 6.07 14.52
C MET A 108 -6.37 6.05 13.06
N PRO A 109 -5.42 6.93 12.65
CA PRO A 109 -4.89 6.90 11.30
C PRO A 109 -4.01 5.66 11.10
N LEU A 110 -4.22 4.98 9.99
CA LEU A 110 -3.37 3.90 9.51
C LEU A 110 -2.84 4.26 8.14
N ILE A 111 -1.52 4.28 8.00
CA ILE A 111 -0.88 4.32 6.69
C ILE A 111 -0.73 2.89 6.19
N LEU A 112 -1.15 2.67 4.94
CA LEU A 112 -0.94 1.43 4.22
C LEU A 112 -0.08 1.71 2.99
N SER A 113 0.97 0.92 2.76
CA SER A 113 1.72 1.01 1.52
C SER A 113 1.94 -0.36 0.87
N VAL A 114 2.25 -0.34 -0.43
CA VAL A 114 2.52 -1.54 -1.24
C VAL A 114 3.83 -1.33 -1.97
N ASP A 115 4.78 -2.24 -1.76
CA ASP A 115 6.10 -2.16 -2.37
C ASP A 115 6.18 -3.01 -3.64
N ASP A 116 7.06 -2.62 -4.57
CA ASP A 116 7.49 -3.41 -5.74
C ASP A 116 6.35 -3.82 -6.70
N VAL A 117 5.41 -2.94 -6.97
CA VAL A 117 4.25 -3.21 -7.86
C VAL A 117 4.68 -3.23 -9.34
N ALA A 118 5.70 -4.05 -9.65
CA ALA A 118 6.17 -4.29 -11.02
C ALA A 118 5.57 -5.56 -11.64
N TYR A 119 5.04 -6.49 -10.82
CA TYR A 119 4.44 -7.76 -11.23
C TYR A 119 5.39 -8.68 -12.01
N ALA A 120 6.61 -8.82 -11.54
CA ALA A 120 7.66 -9.67 -12.12
C ALA A 120 7.90 -10.96 -11.30
N TYR A 121 6.91 -11.42 -10.51
CA TYR A 121 7.09 -12.52 -9.56
C TYR A 121 6.80 -13.91 -10.12
N GLY A 122 6.05 -14.02 -11.21
CA GLY A 122 5.70 -15.29 -11.85
C GLY A 122 4.26 -15.73 -11.58
N ASP A 123 4.03 -17.05 -11.65
CA ASP A 123 2.71 -17.62 -11.52
C ASP A 123 2.18 -17.56 -10.06
N GLY A 124 0.88 -17.47 -9.91
CA GLY A 124 0.22 -17.33 -8.59
C GLY A 124 0.08 -15.90 -8.10
N TYR A 125 0.68 -14.93 -8.82
CA TYR A 125 0.57 -13.48 -8.58
C TYR A 125 -0.11 -12.79 -9.74
N ALA A 126 -0.55 -11.54 -9.53
CA ALA A 126 -0.89 -10.67 -10.64
C ALA A 126 0.34 -10.47 -11.53
N ARG A 127 0.14 -10.56 -12.84
CA ARG A 127 1.19 -10.27 -13.83
C ARG A 127 1.01 -8.93 -14.52
N ARG A 128 -0.19 -8.33 -14.41
CA ARG A 128 -0.51 -7.01 -14.95
C ARG A 128 -1.72 -6.42 -14.26
N LEU A 129 -1.67 -5.12 -14.02
CA LEU A 129 -2.81 -4.26 -13.72
C LEU A 129 -3.06 -3.36 -14.93
N PHE A 130 -4.30 -3.28 -15.38
CA PHE A 130 -4.68 -2.45 -16.53
C PHE A 130 -6.05 -1.79 -16.31
N VAL A 131 -6.33 -0.77 -17.10
CA VAL A 131 -7.64 -0.13 -17.12
C VAL A 131 -8.39 -0.59 -18.36
N ASP A 132 -9.55 -1.17 -18.19
CA ASP A 132 -10.38 -1.67 -19.28
C ASP A 132 -11.09 -0.55 -20.07
N GLU A 133 -11.96 -0.92 -21.02
CA GLU A 133 -12.72 0.03 -21.84
C GLU A 133 -13.79 0.80 -21.04
N THR A 134 -14.20 0.29 -19.88
CA THR A 134 -15.16 0.94 -18.99
C THR A 134 -14.50 1.90 -17.99
N GLY A 135 -13.18 1.86 -17.90
CA GLY A 135 -12.40 2.60 -16.91
C GLY A 135 -12.11 1.83 -15.62
N ALA A 136 -12.50 0.54 -15.54
CA ALA A 136 -12.24 -0.27 -14.37
C ALA A 136 -10.79 -0.75 -14.32
N LEU A 137 -10.20 -0.76 -13.10
CA LEU A 137 -8.92 -1.37 -12.80
C LEU A 137 -9.10 -2.88 -12.65
N LEU A 138 -8.39 -3.65 -13.48
CA LEU A 138 -8.48 -5.12 -13.51
C LEU A 138 -7.08 -5.73 -13.54
N TYR A 139 -6.96 -6.90 -12.93
CA TYR A 139 -5.72 -7.67 -12.86
C TYR A 139 -5.77 -8.88 -13.78
N GLU A 140 -4.69 -9.14 -14.49
CA GLU A 140 -4.42 -10.42 -15.12
C GLU A 140 -3.68 -11.32 -14.14
N VAL A 141 -4.26 -12.46 -13.76
CA VAL A 141 -3.65 -13.41 -12.83
C VAL A 141 -3.60 -14.79 -13.51
N PRO A 142 -2.39 -15.36 -13.76
CA PRO A 142 -2.28 -16.74 -14.20
C PRO A 142 -2.92 -17.68 -13.20
N ASN A 143 -3.76 -18.62 -13.67
CA ASN A 143 -4.51 -19.52 -12.81
C ASN A 143 -4.02 -20.98 -12.87
N PRO A 144 -4.35 -21.83 -11.87
CA PRO A 144 -3.89 -23.22 -11.81
C PRO A 144 -4.33 -24.11 -12.98
N SER A 145 -5.33 -23.72 -13.76
CA SER A 145 -5.78 -24.44 -14.94
C SER A 145 -4.97 -24.14 -16.20
N GLY A 146 -3.94 -23.29 -16.12
CA GLY A 146 -3.09 -22.84 -17.22
C GLY A 146 -3.72 -21.73 -18.07
N GLY A 147 -4.79 -21.10 -17.56
CA GLY A 147 -5.41 -19.91 -18.13
C GLY A 147 -4.99 -18.63 -17.42
N VAL A 148 -5.77 -17.58 -17.63
CA VAL A 148 -5.61 -16.28 -16.99
C VAL A 148 -6.97 -15.79 -16.52
N ASP A 149 -7.05 -15.45 -15.24
CA ASP A 149 -8.23 -14.80 -14.69
C ASP A 149 -8.09 -13.27 -14.82
N ILE A 150 -9.20 -12.63 -15.15
CA ILE A 150 -9.33 -11.17 -15.16
C ILE A 150 -10.22 -10.81 -13.97
N ILE A 151 -9.63 -10.26 -12.92
CA ILE A 151 -10.32 -10.00 -11.66
C ILE A 151 -10.01 -8.60 -11.15
N ALA A 152 -10.92 -8.04 -10.34
CA ALA A 152 -10.74 -6.71 -9.76
C ALA A 152 -9.88 -6.70 -8.49
N ASP A 153 -9.80 -7.83 -7.80
CA ASP A 153 -9.16 -8.00 -6.49
C ASP A 153 -7.89 -8.87 -6.54
N GLY A 154 -7.13 -8.74 -7.63
CA GLY A 154 -5.93 -9.55 -7.90
C GLY A 154 -4.67 -9.12 -7.14
N ASP A 155 -4.71 -8.03 -6.37
CA ASP A 155 -3.61 -7.57 -5.53
C ASP A 155 -4.15 -6.66 -4.41
N VAL A 156 -3.25 -6.15 -3.55
CA VAL A 156 -3.57 -5.32 -2.37
C VAL A 156 -4.54 -4.20 -2.72
N MET A 157 -4.28 -3.43 -3.78
CA MET A 157 -5.13 -2.31 -4.15
C MET A 157 -6.57 -2.75 -4.40
N GLY A 158 -6.77 -3.80 -5.18
CA GLY A 158 -8.12 -4.28 -5.50
C GLY A 158 -8.86 -4.88 -4.30
N VAL A 159 -8.16 -5.58 -3.40
CA VAL A 159 -8.76 -6.11 -2.16
C VAL A 159 -9.16 -4.97 -1.22
N VAL A 160 -8.32 -3.94 -1.07
CA VAL A 160 -8.63 -2.74 -0.28
C VAL A 160 -9.80 -1.97 -0.90
N ASP A 161 -9.84 -1.82 -2.22
CA ASP A 161 -10.92 -1.14 -2.94
C ASP A 161 -12.26 -1.84 -2.70
N ALA A 162 -12.29 -3.17 -2.78
CA ALA A 162 -13.50 -3.95 -2.49
C ALA A 162 -13.96 -3.77 -1.04
N PHE A 163 -13.05 -3.80 -0.08
CA PHE A 163 -13.36 -3.61 1.34
C PHE A 163 -13.87 -2.18 1.62
N VAL A 164 -13.23 -1.15 1.07
CA VAL A 164 -13.65 0.26 1.21
C VAL A 164 -15.01 0.49 0.55
N ALA A 165 -15.33 -0.18 -0.54
CA ALA A 165 -16.67 -0.09 -1.15
C ALA A 165 -17.79 -0.57 -0.21
N GLU A 166 -17.51 -1.56 0.64
CA GLU A 166 -18.43 -2.06 1.66
C GLU A 166 -18.37 -1.23 2.97
N HIS A 167 -17.22 -0.63 3.27
CA HIS A 167 -16.93 0.16 4.47
C HIS A 167 -16.34 1.53 4.13
N PRO A 168 -17.11 2.47 3.54
CA PRO A 168 -16.59 3.75 3.07
C PRO A 168 -15.92 4.62 4.15
N ASP A 169 -16.32 4.46 5.42
CA ASP A 169 -15.73 5.14 6.57
C ASP A 169 -14.38 4.58 7.02
N PHE A 170 -13.92 3.47 6.41
CA PHE A 170 -12.56 2.97 6.58
C PHE A 170 -11.53 3.80 5.80
N SER A 171 -11.95 4.57 4.80
CA SER A 171 -11.11 5.47 3.99
C SER A 171 -11.34 6.92 4.40
N TRP A 172 -10.33 7.56 5.00
CA TRP A 172 -10.43 8.97 5.38
C TRP A 172 -10.23 9.87 4.15
N ASN A 173 -11.22 10.70 3.85
CA ASN A 173 -11.24 11.58 2.67
C ASN A 173 -11.01 10.85 1.32
N GLY A 174 -11.37 9.58 1.23
CA GLY A 174 -11.20 8.77 0.03
C GLY A 174 -9.79 8.20 -0.16
N HIS A 175 -8.84 8.44 0.77
CA HIS A 175 -7.48 7.91 0.67
C HIS A 175 -7.45 6.42 1.04
N LYS A 176 -6.68 5.61 0.30
CA LYS A 176 -6.57 4.16 0.51
C LYS A 176 -5.17 3.70 0.88
N GLY A 177 -4.15 4.23 0.20
CA GLY A 177 -2.78 3.88 0.51
C GLY A 177 -1.75 4.49 -0.43
N THR A 178 -0.50 4.06 -0.28
CA THR A 178 0.65 4.56 -1.04
C THR A 178 1.34 3.42 -1.78
N ILE A 179 1.55 3.56 -3.08
CA ILE A 179 2.22 2.58 -3.94
C ILE A 179 3.67 3.02 -4.13
N ALA A 180 4.62 2.21 -3.66
CA ALA A 180 6.04 2.48 -3.78
C ALA A 180 6.62 1.78 -5.01
N LEU A 181 6.97 2.56 -6.03
CA LEU A 181 7.43 2.03 -7.31
C LEU A 181 8.94 2.08 -7.44
N THR A 182 9.52 0.97 -7.89
CA THR A 182 10.89 0.90 -8.40
C THR A 182 10.97 1.36 -9.86
N GLY A 183 12.19 1.53 -10.38
CA GLY A 183 12.38 1.95 -11.76
C GLY A 183 12.83 0.84 -12.72
N PHE A 184 13.54 -0.16 -12.22
CA PHE A 184 14.28 -1.10 -13.08
C PHE A 184 13.41 -2.17 -13.77
N GLN A 185 12.25 -2.48 -13.20
CA GLN A 185 11.33 -3.49 -13.75
C GLN A 185 10.05 -2.88 -14.34
N GLY A 186 10.01 -1.54 -14.50
CA GLY A 186 8.78 -0.86 -14.91
C GLY A 186 7.73 -0.83 -13.78
N ALA A 187 6.45 -0.81 -14.14
CA ALA A 187 5.34 -0.80 -13.19
C ALA A 187 4.11 -1.53 -13.75
N PHE A 188 3.30 -2.08 -12.86
CA PHE A 188 1.97 -2.64 -13.17
C PHE A 188 1.99 -3.78 -14.21
N GLY A 189 3.13 -4.46 -14.40
CA GLY A 189 3.31 -5.49 -15.44
C GLY A 189 3.74 -4.96 -16.81
N TYR A 190 4.05 -3.67 -16.91
CA TYR A 190 4.66 -3.03 -18.09
C TYR A 190 6.16 -2.89 -17.80
N PRO A 191 7.04 -3.69 -18.43
CA PRO A 191 8.39 -3.96 -17.92
C PRO A 191 9.41 -2.84 -18.15
N SER A 192 9.01 -1.69 -18.68
CA SER A 192 9.94 -0.60 -18.98
C SER A 192 9.25 0.77 -19.00
N TYR A 193 9.93 1.76 -18.43
CA TYR A 193 9.57 3.18 -18.58
C TYR A 193 10.11 3.82 -19.88
N ASP A 194 10.89 3.10 -20.68
CA ASP A 194 11.50 3.65 -21.91
C ASP A 194 10.68 3.35 -23.17
N ASP A 195 9.71 2.44 -23.13
CA ASP A 195 8.82 2.11 -24.24
C ASP A 195 7.61 3.06 -24.25
N PRO A 196 7.37 3.86 -25.31
CA PRO A 196 6.23 4.78 -25.38
C PRO A 196 4.86 4.11 -25.25
N ALA A 197 4.72 2.84 -25.67
CA ALA A 197 3.48 2.10 -25.50
C ALA A 197 3.24 1.79 -24.01
N TYR A 198 4.28 1.33 -23.31
CA TYR A 198 4.19 1.07 -21.87
C TYR A 198 4.04 2.34 -21.05
N GLN A 199 4.71 3.44 -21.43
CA GLN A 199 4.54 4.73 -20.79
C GLN A 199 3.08 5.18 -20.78
N THR A 200 2.39 4.99 -21.90
CA THR A 200 0.96 5.34 -22.05
C THR A 200 0.11 4.52 -21.10
N GLU A 201 0.33 3.20 -21.01
CA GLU A 201 -0.43 2.31 -20.14
C GLU A 201 -0.09 2.54 -18.65
N ILE A 202 1.20 2.69 -18.31
CA ILE A 202 1.63 3.03 -16.94
C ILE A 202 0.93 4.31 -16.47
N LYS A 203 0.94 5.35 -17.31
CA LYS A 203 0.27 6.61 -16.96
C LYS A 203 -1.23 6.44 -16.79
N LYS A 204 -1.88 5.67 -17.66
CA LYS A 204 -3.33 5.39 -17.59
C LYS A 204 -3.70 4.69 -16.28
N VAL A 205 -2.92 3.68 -15.88
CA VAL A 205 -3.11 2.96 -14.62
C VAL A 205 -2.83 3.88 -13.43
N ALA A 206 -1.74 4.64 -13.45
CA ALA A 206 -1.40 5.56 -12.37
C ALA A 206 -2.45 6.66 -12.17
N ASP A 207 -3.00 7.22 -13.25
CA ASP A 207 -4.07 8.21 -13.18
C ASP A 207 -5.36 7.62 -12.60
N ALA A 208 -5.71 6.38 -12.98
CA ALA A 208 -6.88 5.68 -12.45
C ALA A 208 -6.72 5.36 -10.95
N LEU A 209 -5.56 4.82 -10.53
CA LEU A 209 -5.26 4.56 -9.12
C LEU A 209 -5.32 5.85 -8.29
N ARG A 210 -4.78 6.95 -8.81
CA ARG A 210 -4.83 8.25 -8.11
C ARG A 210 -6.26 8.77 -7.97
N ALA A 211 -7.08 8.63 -9.02
CA ALA A 211 -8.49 9.01 -8.98
C ALA A 211 -9.29 8.15 -7.98
N ASP A 212 -8.81 6.94 -7.71
CA ASP A 212 -9.41 5.99 -6.78
C ASP A 212 -8.84 6.09 -5.34
N GLY A 213 -7.99 7.09 -5.07
CA GLY A 213 -7.51 7.38 -3.71
C GLY A 213 -6.14 6.80 -3.34
N TRP A 214 -5.38 6.29 -4.33
CA TRP A 214 -4.01 5.83 -4.13
C TRP A 214 -2.99 6.95 -4.40
N SER A 215 -1.96 7.05 -3.58
CA SER A 215 -0.81 7.92 -3.79
C SER A 215 0.42 7.12 -4.24
N PHE A 216 1.49 7.81 -4.63
CA PHE A 216 2.73 7.17 -5.08
C PHE A 216 3.93 7.64 -4.29
N ALA A 217 4.91 6.74 -4.16
CA ALA A 217 6.20 7.00 -3.52
C ALA A 217 7.36 6.44 -4.36
N SER A 218 8.55 6.97 -4.14
CA SER A 218 9.77 6.34 -4.65
C SER A 218 10.16 5.14 -3.79
N HIS A 219 10.46 4.02 -4.46
CA HIS A 219 11.11 2.85 -3.87
C HIS A 219 12.51 2.63 -4.48
N SER A 220 13.21 3.71 -4.77
CA SER A 220 14.46 3.76 -5.54
C SER A 220 14.30 3.33 -7.01
N TYR A 221 15.34 3.55 -7.82
CA TYR A 221 15.31 3.08 -9.20
C TYR A 221 15.73 1.61 -9.33
N THR A 222 16.86 1.24 -8.72
CA THR A 222 17.48 -0.08 -8.97
C THR A 222 17.07 -1.15 -7.98
N HIS A 223 16.58 -0.78 -6.80
CA HIS A 223 16.35 -1.69 -5.69
C HIS A 223 17.55 -2.61 -5.39
N ASN A 224 18.76 -2.08 -5.53
CA ASN A 224 20.00 -2.82 -5.26
C ASN A 224 20.45 -2.66 -3.81
N SER A 225 20.96 -3.74 -3.21
CA SER A 225 21.40 -3.75 -1.81
C SER A 225 22.79 -3.10 -1.62
N GLY A 226 23.16 -2.91 -0.36
CA GLY A 226 24.47 -2.40 0.06
C GLY A 226 25.65 -3.25 -0.42
N VAL A 227 25.45 -4.55 -0.70
CA VAL A 227 26.47 -5.42 -1.31
C VAL A 227 26.94 -4.87 -2.66
N TYR A 228 26.05 -4.22 -3.39
CA TYR A 228 26.37 -3.53 -4.65
C TYR A 228 26.66 -2.04 -4.45
N GLY A 229 26.75 -1.58 -3.20
CA GLY A 229 27.02 -0.19 -2.82
C GLY A 229 25.80 0.73 -2.91
N PHE A 230 24.57 0.20 -2.90
CA PHE A 230 23.33 0.97 -2.92
C PHE A 230 22.67 0.99 -1.51
N TRP A 231 21.49 0.43 -1.36
CA TRP A 231 20.67 0.54 -0.15
C TRP A 231 21.06 -0.51 0.90
N GLY A 232 21.85 -0.12 1.89
CA GLY A 232 22.26 -1.00 2.97
C GLY A 232 23.68 -0.71 3.47
N THR A 233 24.22 -1.60 4.30
CA THR A 233 25.59 -1.51 4.79
C THR A 233 26.57 -1.55 3.62
N GLY A 234 27.48 -0.57 3.58
CA GLY A 234 28.44 -0.41 2.48
C GLY A 234 27.93 0.48 1.34
N CYS A 235 26.84 1.23 1.55
CA CYS A 235 26.34 2.18 0.55
C CYS A 235 27.42 3.21 0.17
N ILE A 236 27.43 3.58 -1.10
CA ILE A 236 28.30 4.58 -1.70
C ILE A 236 27.41 5.78 -2.08
N PRO A 237 27.61 6.98 -1.50
CA PRO A 237 26.73 8.13 -1.72
C PRO A 237 26.48 8.46 -3.19
N ASP A 238 27.49 8.42 -4.05
CA ASP A 238 27.34 8.67 -5.48
C ASP A 238 26.39 7.67 -6.17
N LYS A 239 26.30 6.43 -5.69
CA LYS A 239 25.34 5.45 -6.22
C LYS A 239 23.93 5.77 -5.75
N ILE A 240 23.75 6.25 -4.54
CA ILE A 240 22.45 6.73 -4.06
C ILE A 240 22.01 7.97 -4.86
N TYR A 241 22.93 8.92 -5.08
CA TYR A 241 22.66 10.07 -5.95
C TYR A 241 22.16 9.64 -7.34
N TYR A 242 22.91 8.73 -7.99
CA TYR A 242 22.52 8.20 -9.31
C TYR A 242 21.16 7.52 -9.27
N ASP A 243 20.91 6.67 -8.28
CA ASP A 243 19.71 5.86 -8.17
C ASP A 243 18.43 6.73 -7.99
N ILE A 244 18.51 7.70 -7.08
CA ILE A 244 17.43 8.63 -6.78
C ILE A 244 17.13 9.55 -7.99
N ASN A 245 18.16 10.16 -8.58
CA ASN A 245 17.94 11.05 -9.72
C ASN A 245 17.40 10.29 -10.94
N LYS A 246 17.87 9.04 -11.14
CA LYS A 246 17.34 8.20 -12.21
C LYS A 246 15.88 7.85 -12.00
N TRP A 247 15.44 7.65 -10.74
CA TRP A 247 14.03 7.46 -10.44
C TRP A 247 13.21 8.72 -10.77
N VAL A 248 13.67 9.88 -10.33
CA VAL A 248 13.02 11.19 -10.64
C VAL A 248 12.93 11.39 -12.14
N ASP A 249 13.99 11.12 -12.90
CA ASP A 249 14.02 11.33 -14.35
C ASP A 249 13.16 10.33 -15.15
N ARG A 250 12.99 9.09 -14.65
CA ARG A 250 12.42 7.99 -15.44
C ARG A 250 11.04 7.55 -14.98
N VAL A 251 10.76 7.63 -13.67
CA VAL A 251 9.51 7.15 -13.07
C VAL A 251 8.54 8.30 -12.83
N SER A 252 9.01 9.36 -12.17
CA SER A 252 8.17 10.52 -11.80
C SER A 252 7.36 11.13 -12.96
N PRO A 253 7.86 11.22 -14.21
CA PRO A 253 7.06 11.77 -15.31
C PRO A 253 5.76 11.03 -15.61
N TRP A 254 5.67 9.74 -15.24
CA TRP A 254 4.51 8.89 -15.53
C TRP A 254 3.55 8.74 -14.37
N ILE A 255 4.06 8.89 -13.14
CA ILE A 255 3.25 8.74 -11.92
C ILE A 255 3.06 10.06 -11.16
N GLY A 256 3.65 11.17 -11.61
CA GLY A 256 3.65 12.47 -10.94
C GLY A 256 4.74 12.61 -9.87
N GLU A 257 4.93 13.87 -9.43
CA GLU A 257 5.88 14.21 -8.38
C GLU A 257 5.39 13.69 -7.02
N THR A 258 6.35 13.33 -6.16
CA THR A 258 6.11 12.92 -4.79
C THR A 258 7.29 13.33 -3.90
N ASN A 259 7.02 13.60 -2.62
CA ASN A 259 8.02 13.82 -1.59
C ASN A 259 8.20 12.60 -0.67
N LEU A 260 7.55 11.47 -0.99
CA LEU A 260 7.59 10.24 -0.23
C LEU A 260 8.70 9.32 -0.74
N PHE A 261 9.57 8.88 0.16
CA PHE A 261 10.60 7.88 -0.10
C PHE A 261 10.44 6.70 0.85
N LEU A 262 10.08 5.55 0.31
CA LEU A 262 9.97 4.29 1.03
C LEU A 262 11.25 3.49 0.74
N ALA A 263 12.14 3.42 1.73
CA ALA A 263 13.49 2.93 1.51
C ALA A 263 13.54 1.42 1.23
N PRO A 264 14.22 0.97 0.17
CA PRO A 264 14.49 -0.45 -0.06
C PRO A 264 15.17 -1.09 1.14
N PHE A 265 14.79 -2.32 1.47
CA PHE A 265 15.34 -3.08 2.60
C PHE A 265 15.22 -2.35 3.96
N GLY A 266 14.34 -1.36 4.06
CA GLY A 266 14.21 -0.54 5.26
C GLY A 266 15.45 0.30 5.62
N TYR A 267 16.39 0.45 4.69
CA TYR A 267 17.68 1.09 4.97
C TYR A 267 17.53 2.56 5.40
N ARG A 268 18.05 2.88 6.57
CA ARG A 268 18.13 4.26 7.07
C ARG A 268 19.41 4.92 6.57
N ALA A 269 19.32 5.67 5.48
CA ALA A 269 20.44 6.43 4.95
C ALA A 269 20.89 7.53 5.93
N THR A 270 22.18 7.82 5.94
CA THR A 270 22.78 8.86 6.80
C THR A 270 23.80 9.69 6.02
N GLY A 271 24.23 10.82 6.58
CA GLY A 271 25.27 11.66 5.99
C GLY A 271 24.94 12.09 4.54
N GLU A 272 25.92 11.96 3.65
CA GLU A 272 25.80 12.38 2.25
C GLU A 272 24.74 11.60 1.46
N ALA A 273 24.57 10.31 1.75
CA ALA A 273 23.55 9.49 1.12
C ALA A 273 22.13 9.99 1.43
N LEU A 274 21.85 10.31 2.70
CA LEU A 274 20.58 10.95 3.10
C LEU A 274 20.40 12.30 2.42
N GLN A 275 21.48 13.12 2.37
CA GLN A 275 21.40 14.44 1.75
C GLN A 275 21.04 14.37 0.27
N HIS A 276 21.46 13.35 -0.45
CA HIS A 276 21.05 13.13 -1.85
C HIS A 276 19.55 12.85 -1.98
N VAL A 277 18.97 12.06 -1.07
CA VAL A 277 17.53 11.79 -1.04
C VAL A 277 16.74 13.08 -0.78
N LEU A 278 17.17 13.86 0.23
CA LEU A 278 16.50 15.11 0.59
C LEU A 278 16.61 16.19 -0.50
N ASN A 279 17.77 16.29 -1.16
CA ASN A 279 17.99 17.23 -2.26
C ASN A 279 17.15 16.91 -3.50
N ALA A 280 16.75 15.65 -3.68
CA ALA A 280 15.84 15.23 -4.74
C ALA A 280 14.36 15.53 -4.41
N GLY A 281 14.07 16.10 -3.23
CA GLY A 281 12.73 16.52 -2.82
C GLY A 281 11.99 15.52 -1.90
N PHE A 282 12.62 14.39 -1.56
CA PHE A 282 12.00 13.38 -0.71
C PHE A 282 12.23 13.73 0.77
N ASN A 283 11.25 14.31 1.42
CA ASN A 283 11.33 14.77 2.81
C ASN A 283 10.45 14.00 3.80
N ILE A 284 9.70 13.01 3.34
CA ILE A 284 9.06 11.99 4.18
C ILE A 284 9.75 10.67 3.86
N TYR A 285 10.60 10.23 4.77
CA TYR A 285 11.47 9.06 4.62
C TYR A 285 10.93 7.91 5.46
N CYS A 286 10.59 6.78 4.81
CA CYS A 286 10.08 5.60 5.50
C CYS A 286 11.10 4.47 5.50
N THR A 287 11.34 3.91 6.68
CA THR A 287 12.19 2.72 6.91
C THR A 287 11.33 1.47 7.16
N VAL A 288 11.94 0.36 7.50
CA VAL A 288 11.26 -0.83 8.03
C VAL A 288 11.79 -1.08 9.45
N ASP A 289 10.91 -1.42 10.36
CA ASP A 289 11.26 -1.75 11.74
C ASP A 289 10.20 -2.72 12.32
N ASP A 290 10.54 -3.35 13.46
CA ASP A 290 9.62 -4.17 14.25
C ASP A 290 8.83 -3.37 15.29
N HIS A 291 8.96 -2.04 15.28
CA HIS A 291 8.25 -1.12 16.18
C HIS A 291 7.91 0.21 15.48
N VAL A 292 6.99 0.97 16.08
CA VAL A 292 6.54 2.26 15.53
C VAL A 292 7.57 3.34 15.85
N VAL A 293 8.08 4.00 14.79
CA VAL A 293 8.97 5.16 14.87
C VAL A 293 8.34 6.33 14.13
N ASN A 294 8.21 7.47 14.79
CA ASN A 294 7.81 8.74 14.19
C ASN A 294 8.78 9.82 14.69
N GLU A 295 9.80 10.12 13.92
CA GLU A 295 10.84 11.11 14.27
C GLU A 295 10.76 12.33 13.35
N LEU A 296 10.90 13.51 13.92
CA LEU A 296 10.96 14.78 13.20
C LEU A 296 12.37 15.36 13.27
N TYR A 297 12.89 15.72 12.09
CA TYR A 297 14.14 16.43 11.91
C TYR A 297 13.86 17.82 11.33
N ASP A 298 14.86 18.68 11.23
CA ASP A 298 14.64 20.04 10.72
C ASP A 298 14.06 20.04 9.30
N ASN A 299 14.46 19.14 8.42
CA ASN A 299 14.09 19.14 7.01
C ASN A 299 13.45 17.84 6.49
N TYR A 300 13.18 16.86 7.36
CA TYR A 300 12.47 15.63 6.98
C TYR A 300 11.79 14.97 8.18
N ALA A 301 10.78 14.16 7.89
CA ALA A 301 10.18 13.21 8.81
C ALA A 301 10.73 11.80 8.53
N LEU A 302 11.00 11.05 9.60
CA LEU A 302 11.33 9.62 9.53
C LEU A 302 10.20 8.82 10.15
N GLN A 303 9.68 7.84 9.40
CA GLN A 303 8.64 6.94 9.88
C GLN A 303 9.03 5.49 9.60
N SER A 304 8.86 4.60 10.59
CA SER A 304 9.00 3.16 10.35
C SER A 304 7.73 2.58 9.75
N ARG A 305 7.91 1.49 9.02
CA ARG A 305 6.84 0.65 8.49
C ARG A 305 7.00 -0.77 9.05
N ILE A 306 5.89 -1.42 9.33
CA ILE A 306 5.86 -2.82 9.76
C ILE A 306 5.40 -3.66 8.57
N GLU A 307 6.26 -4.61 8.16
CA GLU A 307 5.95 -5.55 7.09
C GLU A 307 4.81 -6.47 7.50
N ILE A 308 3.90 -6.74 6.57
CA ILE A 308 2.89 -7.79 6.73
C ILE A 308 3.16 -8.87 5.70
N GLY A 309 3.74 -9.96 6.18
CA GLY A 309 4.14 -11.13 5.38
C GLY A 309 4.36 -12.34 6.28
N GLY A 310 4.73 -13.46 5.68
CA GLY A 310 4.93 -14.70 6.44
C GLY A 310 5.98 -14.58 7.55
N TYR A 311 7.05 -13.79 7.31
CA TYR A 311 8.10 -13.57 8.30
C TYR A 311 7.57 -12.82 9.53
N SER A 312 6.94 -11.66 9.34
CA SER A 312 6.43 -10.87 10.45
C SER A 312 5.30 -11.60 11.19
N MET A 313 4.41 -12.28 10.49
CA MET A 313 3.36 -13.11 11.11
C MET A 313 3.92 -14.32 11.87
N THR A 314 5.17 -14.70 11.61
CA THR A 314 5.84 -15.79 12.34
C THR A 314 6.66 -15.26 13.52
N TYR A 315 7.50 -14.22 13.30
CA TYR A 315 8.53 -13.80 14.25
C TYR A 315 8.20 -12.49 14.99
N TYR A 316 7.31 -11.65 14.45
CA TYR A 316 6.85 -10.39 15.07
C TYR A 316 5.38 -10.46 15.50
N ARG A 317 4.91 -11.67 15.78
CA ARG A 317 3.52 -11.98 16.15
C ARG A 317 2.98 -11.10 17.28
N ASP A 318 3.81 -10.89 18.32
CA ASP A 318 3.38 -10.14 19.52
C ASP A 318 2.98 -8.70 19.16
N ILE A 319 3.78 -7.99 18.35
CA ILE A 319 3.46 -6.63 17.96
C ILE A 319 2.27 -6.58 16.98
N LEU A 320 2.14 -7.56 16.08
CA LEU A 320 0.99 -7.63 15.18
C LEU A 320 -0.30 -7.85 15.95
N ASN A 321 -0.30 -8.77 16.94
CA ASN A 321 -1.43 -9.05 17.80
C ASN A 321 -1.82 -7.85 18.66
N GLU A 322 -0.83 -7.16 19.23
CA GLU A 322 -1.06 -5.97 20.05
C GLU A 322 -1.66 -4.84 19.22
N LEU A 323 -1.05 -4.52 18.07
CA LEU A 323 -1.37 -3.29 17.32
C LEU A 323 -2.43 -3.48 16.25
N PHE A 324 -2.43 -4.58 15.48
CA PHE A 324 -3.14 -4.61 14.21
C PHE A 324 -4.22 -5.70 14.11
N PHE A 325 -3.89 -6.97 14.30
CA PHE A 325 -4.81 -8.09 14.11
C PHE A 325 -4.34 -9.34 14.87
N ASP A 326 -5.24 -10.29 15.08
CA ASP A 326 -4.92 -11.61 15.65
C ASP A 326 -4.33 -12.51 14.56
N VAL A 327 -3.02 -12.74 14.66
CA VAL A 327 -2.26 -13.52 13.67
C VAL A 327 -2.77 -14.96 13.56
N ASP A 328 -3.18 -15.60 14.67
CA ASP A 328 -3.68 -16.98 14.64
C ASP A 328 -4.97 -17.16 13.86
N SER A 329 -5.77 -16.09 13.75
CA SER A 329 -7.00 -16.10 12.96
C SER A 329 -6.78 -15.75 11.50
N VAL A 330 -5.65 -15.13 11.15
CA VAL A 330 -5.31 -14.61 9.82
C VAL A 330 -4.46 -15.61 9.04
N LEU A 331 -3.34 -16.02 9.62
CA LEU A 331 -2.32 -16.83 8.96
C LEU A 331 -2.92 -18.13 8.40
N ASP A 332 -2.62 -18.43 7.12
CA ASP A 332 -3.06 -19.67 6.52
C ASP A 332 -2.35 -20.87 7.20
N PRO A 333 -3.10 -21.79 7.80
CA PRO A 333 -2.52 -22.98 8.44
C PRO A 333 -1.81 -23.92 7.45
N ASP A 334 -2.14 -23.82 6.17
CA ASP A 334 -1.53 -24.60 5.08
C ASP A 334 -0.28 -23.92 4.48
N ARG A 335 0.07 -22.73 4.94
CA ARG A 335 1.30 -22.03 4.53
C ARG A 335 2.54 -22.86 4.93
N PRO A 336 3.53 -23.04 4.05
CA PRO A 336 4.78 -23.71 4.42
C PRO A 336 5.47 -22.99 5.59
N PRO A 337 6.25 -23.70 6.42
CA PRO A 337 7.01 -23.05 7.48
C PRO A 337 7.91 -21.94 6.93
N VAL A 338 7.85 -20.76 7.56
CA VAL A 338 8.77 -19.67 7.27
C VAL A 338 10.06 -19.92 8.04
N VAL A 339 11.15 -20.16 7.31
CA VAL A 339 12.49 -20.30 7.89
C VAL A 339 13.34 -19.17 7.35
N TYR A 340 13.96 -18.44 8.25
CA TYR A 340 14.94 -17.43 7.93
C TYR A 340 16.33 -18.03 8.14
N ASP A 341 17.09 -18.24 7.07
CA ASP A 341 18.51 -18.58 7.18
C ASP A 341 19.25 -17.28 7.52
N GLU A 342 19.86 -17.21 8.72
CA GLU A 342 20.66 -16.08 9.20
C GLU A 342 21.92 -15.84 8.36
#